data_14bf8a9acd9faa9afe0a98b06855c62a
#
_entry.id   14bf8a9acd9faa9afe0a98b06855c62a
#
_cell.length_a   1.000
_cell.length_b   1.000
_cell.length_c   1.000
_cell.angle_alpha   90.00
_cell.angle_beta   90.00
_cell.angle_gamma   90.00
#
_symmetry.space_group_name_H-M   'P 1'
#
loop_
_entity.id
_entity.type
_entity.pdbx_description
1 polymer ?
#
loop_
_entity_poly.entity_id
_entity_poly.type
_entity_poly.pdbx_seq_one_letter_code
_entity_poly.pdbx_strand_id
1 'polypeptide(L)'
;MSALRESLGFLTSRLRQVGIFVALILIVLLFQGLTGGILLEPQNVTNLVVQNSYILILAIGMVMVIIAGHIDLSVGSVAGFIGAVAGVMIVHWGWPWWAAIPACLLVGALVGAWQGYWIAYVGIPAFIVTLAGMLIFRGLTLITLKNQQITPFPAELRALGGGFLPDISGGTSVLEWLTVILGAGATVALLIQALKERRIRRKFDLESEPLVWFVIKTAFTALLMLIITFLLASYRGTPIVLVVLAVLVIAYTALMNNSVFGRHTYAIGGNLHAAELSGIKTKAVTFRLFVNMGVLAALAGLVFTARLNSAQPAGGTGFELDSIAAAFIGGAAVTGGIGTVAGAMIGGLIMGVLNNGMSILGLGTDYQQLIKGLVLLLAVGFDIFNKNRSGDGGDLGKRFKLKTSPPPAEEKATPAASETVEAGVK
;
A
#
# COMPACT_ATOMS: atom_id res chain seq x y z
N MET A 1 -40.03 2.42 -2.79
CA MET A 1 -39.29 3.26 -3.75
C MET A 1 -38.40 4.30 -3.07
N SER A 2 -38.75 4.85 -1.91
CA SER A 2 -37.92 5.81 -1.14
C SER A 2 -36.59 5.20 -0.66
N ALA A 3 -36.61 4.02 -0.07
CA ALA A 3 -35.44 3.33 0.43
C ALA A 3 -34.42 2.95 -0.67
N LEU A 4 -34.88 2.70 -1.90
CA LEU A 4 -34.03 2.40 -3.05
C LEU A 4 -33.37 3.68 -3.61
N ARG A 5 -34.07 4.81 -3.59
CA ARG A 5 -33.50 6.13 -3.97
C ARG A 5 -32.49 6.63 -2.94
N GLU A 6 -32.76 6.41 -1.66
CA GLU A 6 -31.86 6.76 -0.56
C GLU A 6 -30.58 5.93 -0.61
N SER A 7 -30.69 4.61 -0.89
CA SER A 7 -29.53 3.73 -1.10
C SER A 7 -28.74 4.07 -2.36
N LEU A 8 -29.38 4.49 -3.45
CA LEU A 8 -28.69 4.93 -4.66
C LEU A 8 -27.94 6.26 -4.44
N GLY A 9 -28.54 7.22 -3.72
CA GLY A 9 -27.88 8.47 -3.34
C GLY A 9 -26.67 8.24 -2.43
N PHE A 10 -26.75 7.29 -1.52
CA PHE A 10 -25.65 6.91 -0.64
C PHE A 10 -24.52 6.18 -1.40
N LEU A 11 -24.85 5.34 -2.39
CA LEU A 11 -23.89 4.70 -3.29
C LEU A 11 -23.10 5.72 -4.11
N THR A 12 -23.78 6.75 -4.64
CA THR A 12 -23.13 7.79 -5.44
C THR A 12 -22.17 8.67 -4.63
N SER A 13 -22.45 8.89 -3.33
CA SER A 13 -21.56 9.63 -2.44
C SER A 13 -20.29 8.85 -2.03
N ARG A 14 -20.27 7.52 -2.17
CA ARG A 14 -19.15 6.63 -1.84
C ARG A 14 -18.60 5.85 -3.02
N LEU A 15 -18.84 6.31 -4.25
CA LEU A 15 -18.41 5.67 -5.49
C LEU A 15 -16.94 5.25 -5.49
N ARG A 16 -16.05 6.01 -4.84
CA ARG A 16 -14.63 5.71 -4.79
C ARG A 16 -14.32 4.41 -4.02
N GLN A 17 -14.92 4.22 -2.84
CA GLN A 17 -14.70 3.01 -2.02
C GLN A 17 -15.37 1.79 -2.63
N VAL A 18 -16.58 1.94 -3.13
CA VAL A 18 -17.31 0.85 -3.80
C VAL A 18 -16.65 0.49 -5.14
N GLY A 19 -16.13 1.48 -5.87
CA GLY A 19 -15.48 1.29 -7.16
C GLY A 19 -14.25 0.37 -7.10
N ILE A 20 -13.44 0.46 -6.03
CA ILE A 20 -12.26 -0.40 -5.86
C ILE A 20 -12.67 -1.87 -5.67
N PHE A 21 -13.72 -2.13 -4.86
CA PHE A 21 -14.24 -3.48 -4.68
C PHE A 21 -14.86 -4.04 -5.96
N VAL A 22 -15.60 -3.22 -6.70
CA VAL A 22 -16.17 -3.60 -8.00
C VAL A 22 -15.07 -3.92 -8.99
N ALA A 23 -14.00 -3.12 -9.04
CA ALA A 23 -12.84 -3.39 -9.89
C ALA A 23 -12.17 -4.73 -9.54
N LEU A 24 -11.97 -5.03 -8.24
CA LEU A 24 -11.44 -6.33 -7.81
C LEU A 24 -12.32 -7.48 -8.31
N ILE A 25 -13.65 -7.38 -8.10
CA ILE A 25 -14.58 -8.44 -8.53
C ILE A 25 -14.54 -8.62 -10.05
N LEU A 26 -14.57 -7.52 -10.82
CA LEU A 26 -14.52 -7.57 -12.27
C LEU A 26 -13.22 -8.21 -12.79
N ILE A 27 -12.08 -7.88 -12.18
CA ILE A 27 -10.79 -8.45 -12.55
C ILE A 27 -10.73 -9.94 -12.20
N VAL A 28 -11.24 -10.33 -11.02
CA VAL A 28 -11.34 -11.75 -10.64
C VAL A 28 -12.23 -12.52 -11.62
N LEU A 29 -13.41 -11.99 -11.95
CA LEU A 29 -14.32 -12.64 -12.91
C LEU A 29 -13.72 -12.73 -14.31
N LEU A 30 -13.03 -11.66 -14.75
CA LEU A 30 -12.33 -11.66 -16.05
C LEU A 30 -11.28 -12.78 -16.12
N PHE A 31 -10.38 -12.85 -15.14
CA PHE A 31 -9.35 -13.88 -15.13
C PHE A 31 -9.91 -15.27 -14.84
N GLN A 32 -10.98 -15.41 -14.04
CA GLN A 32 -11.67 -16.68 -13.86
C GLN A 32 -12.19 -17.23 -15.19
N GLY A 33 -12.78 -16.37 -16.03
CA GLY A 33 -13.21 -16.74 -17.38
C GLY A 33 -12.04 -17.05 -18.31
N LEU A 34 -11.01 -16.19 -18.35
CA LEU A 34 -9.86 -16.36 -19.24
C LEU A 34 -8.99 -17.59 -18.90
N THR A 35 -8.90 -17.95 -17.61
CA THR A 35 -8.11 -19.10 -17.14
C THR A 35 -8.91 -20.41 -17.13
N GLY A 36 -10.15 -20.42 -17.64
CA GLY A 36 -10.99 -21.63 -17.66
C GLY A 36 -11.35 -22.14 -16.26
N GLY A 37 -11.43 -21.27 -15.25
CA GLY A 37 -11.80 -21.66 -13.89
C GLY A 37 -10.62 -21.81 -12.91
N ILE A 38 -9.38 -21.87 -13.38
CA ILE A 38 -8.20 -22.19 -12.56
C ILE A 38 -7.93 -21.10 -11.50
N LEU A 39 -8.27 -19.83 -11.78
CA LEU A 39 -7.97 -18.73 -10.85
C LEU A 39 -8.53 -18.96 -9.44
N LEU A 40 -9.77 -19.46 -9.33
CA LEU A 40 -10.45 -19.70 -8.06
C LEU A 40 -10.31 -21.14 -7.53
N GLU A 41 -9.46 -21.96 -8.12
CA GLU A 41 -9.12 -23.26 -7.53
C GLU A 41 -8.45 -23.08 -6.16
N PRO A 42 -8.75 -23.93 -5.14
CA PRO A 42 -8.21 -23.81 -3.78
C PRO A 42 -6.69 -23.67 -3.72
N GLN A 43 -5.97 -24.49 -4.53
CA GLN A 43 -4.53 -24.41 -4.65
C GLN A 43 -4.06 -23.04 -5.16
N ASN A 44 -4.72 -22.53 -6.19
CA ASN A 44 -4.30 -21.25 -6.80
C ASN A 44 -4.64 -20.06 -5.91
N VAL A 45 -5.78 -20.04 -5.22
CA VAL A 45 -6.13 -19.01 -4.23
C VAL A 45 -5.09 -18.96 -3.11
N THR A 46 -4.67 -20.13 -2.61
CA THR A 46 -3.59 -20.21 -1.62
C THR A 46 -2.26 -19.67 -2.18
N ASN A 47 -1.91 -20.07 -3.40
CA ASN A 47 -0.72 -19.60 -4.09
C ASN A 47 -0.75 -18.08 -4.33
N LEU A 48 -1.91 -17.52 -4.68
CA LEU A 48 -2.08 -16.08 -4.88
C LEU A 48 -1.70 -15.30 -3.62
N VAL A 49 -2.17 -15.73 -2.44
CA VAL A 49 -1.82 -15.11 -1.16
C VAL A 49 -0.33 -15.25 -0.87
N VAL A 50 0.22 -16.47 -0.97
CA VAL A 50 1.63 -16.76 -0.65
C VAL A 50 2.58 -16.05 -1.60
N GLN A 51 2.27 -16.05 -2.90
CA GLN A 51 3.14 -15.46 -3.93
C GLN A 51 3.18 -13.92 -3.88
N ASN A 52 2.07 -13.27 -3.52
CA ASN A 52 1.98 -11.83 -3.51
C ASN A 52 2.09 -11.22 -2.10
N SER A 53 2.38 -12.01 -1.09
CA SER A 53 2.48 -11.57 0.31
C SER A 53 3.47 -10.43 0.53
N TYR A 54 4.62 -10.43 -0.17
CA TYR A 54 5.61 -9.37 -0.08
C TYR A 54 5.07 -8.04 -0.62
N ILE A 55 4.25 -8.06 -1.69
CA ILE A 55 3.58 -6.86 -2.23
C ILE A 55 2.63 -6.29 -1.17
N LEU A 56 1.84 -7.16 -0.52
CA LEU A 56 0.88 -6.77 0.50
C LEU A 56 1.58 -6.15 1.72
N ILE A 57 2.71 -6.71 2.16
CA ILE A 57 3.52 -6.14 3.25
C ILE A 57 4.05 -4.76 2.86
N LEU A 58 4.64 -4.63 1.67
CA LEU A 58 5.15 -3.36 1.16
C LEU A 58 4.06 -2.30 0.96
N ALA A 59 2.88 -2.70 0.49
CA ALA A 59 1.75 -1.81 0.27
C ALA A 59 1.25 -1.15 1.57
N ILE A 60 1.32 -1.84 2.71
CA ILE A 60 1.00 -1.27 4.03
C ILE A 60 1.93 -0.09 4.35
N GLY A 61 3.23 -0.24 4.15
CA GLY A 61 4.19 0.85 4.38
C GLY A 61 4.08 1.94 3.32
N MET A 62 3.94 1.55 2.05
CA MET A 62 3.87 2.46 0.92
C MET A 62 2.67 3.39 1.00
N VAL A 63 1.49 2.90 1.39
CA VAL A 63 0.31 3.76 1.55
C VAL A 63 0.53 4.82 2.62
N MET A 64 1.25 4.51 3.71
CA MET A 64 1.56 5.49 4.75
C MET A 64 2.51 6.58 4.25
N VAL A 65 3.53 6.19 3.47
CA VAL A 65 4.49 7.12 2.84
C VAL A 65 3.77 8.02 1.83
N ILE A 66 2.87 7.46 1.01
CA ILE A 66 2.06 8.22 0.04
C ILE A 66 1.06 9.14 0.74
N ILE A 67 0.41 8.73 1.83
CA ILE A 67 -0.46 9.60 2.64
C ILE A 67 0.31 10.81 3.14
N ALA A 68 1.59 10.68 3.53
CA ALA A 68 2.43 11.80 3.94
C ALA A 68 2.93 12.68 2.76
N GLY A 69 2.56 12.36 1.52
CA GLY A 69 2.97 13.12 0.32
C GLY A 69 4.35 12.73 -0.21
N HIS A 70 4.85 11.55 0.13
CA HIS A 70 6.14 11.02 -0.33
C HIS A 70 5.98 9.74 -1.15
N ILE A 71 7.01 9.37 -1.91
CA ILE A 71 7.10 8.10 -2.63
C ILE A 71 8.44 7.48 -2.31
N ASP A 72 8.47 6.18 -2.00
CA ASP A 72 9.69 5.42 -1.76
C ASP A 72 9.94 4.41 -2.90
N LEU A 73 10.94 4.72 -3.73
CA LEU A 73 11.34 3.87 -4.85
C LEU A 73 12.36 2.79 -4.46
N SER A 74 12.88 2.82 -3.22
CA SER A 74 13.95 1.92 -2.80
C SER A 74 13.47 0.60 -2.21
N VAL A 75 12.19 0.50 -1.85
CA VAL A 75 11.64 -0.61 -1.05
C VAL A 75 11.93 -1.99 -1.63
N GLY A 76 11.88 -2.14 -2.96
CA GLY A 76 12.21 -3.40 -3.63
C GLY A 76 13.69 -3.74 -3.51
N SER A 77 14.57 -2.78 -3.75
CA SER A 77 16.03 -2.98 -3.63
C SER A 77 16.45 -3.22 -2.17
N VAL A 78 15.82 -2.55 -1.21
CA VAL A 78 16.03 -2.81 0.23
C VAL A 78 15.57 -4.22 0.58
N ALA A 79 14.40 -4.67 0.13
CA ALA A 79 13.93 -6.03 0.34
C ALA A 79 14.90 -7.07 -0.23
N GLY A 80 15.40 -6.85 -1.46
CA GLY A 80 16.43 -7.71 -2.08
C GLY A 80 17.72 -7.74 -1.29
N PHE A 81 18.20 -6.58 -0.82
CA PHE A 81 19.40 -6.46 0.00
C PHE A 81 19.26 -7.20 1.34
N ILE A 82 18.13 -7.06 2.00
CA ILE A 82 17.86 -7.80 3.25
C ILE A 82 17.82 -9.31 3.00
N GLY A 83 17.25 -9.76 1.88
CA GLY A 83 17.33 -11.17 1.48
C GLY A 83 18.77 -11.65 1.32
N ALA A 84 19.65 -10.83 0.72
CA ALA A 84 21.08 -11.12 0.60
C ALA A 84 21.78 -11.19 1.96
N VAL A 85 21.52 -10.21 2.84
CA VAL A 85 22.06 -10.20 4.22
C VAL A 85 21.61 -11.44 4.99
N ALA A 86 20.32 -11.81 4.91
CA ALA A 86 19.81 -13.03 5.54
C ALA A 86 20.50 -14.28 5.00
N GLY A 87 20.75 -14.36 3.68
CA GLY A 87 21.49 -15.45 3.06
C GLY A 87 22.91 -15.59 3.62
N VAL A 88 23.65 -14.49 3.70
CA VAL A 88 25.01 -14.49 4.27
C VAL A 88 24.99 -14.87 5.75
N MET A 89 24.11 -14.26 6.56
CA MET A 89 24.06 -14.54 8.00
C MET A 89 23.69 -15.99 8.30
N ILE A 90 22.68 -16.54 7.63
CA ILE A 90 22.15 -17.87 7.95
C ILE A 90 23.00 -18.96 7.29
N VAL A 91 23.26 -18.84 5.97
CA VAL A 91 23.87 -19.91 5.19
C VAL A 91 25.40 -19.87 5.30
N HIS A 92 26.04 -18.69 5.22
CA HIS A 92 27.47 -18.59 5.24
C HIS A 92 28.05 -18.49 6.67
N TRP A 93 27.40 -17.71 7.57
CA TRP A 93 27.88 -17.53 8.95
C TRP A 93 27.27 -18.52 9.93
N GLY A 94 26.28 -19.32 9.51
CA GLY A 94 25.62 -20.32 10.36
C GLY A 94 24.76 -19.71 11.48
N TRP A 95 24.32 -18.47 11.36
CA TRP A 95 23.48 -17.87 12.39
C TRP A 95 22.12 -18.60 12.46
N PRO A 96 21.58 -18.80 13.67
CA PRO A 96 20.26 -19.36 13.80
C PRO A 96 19.22 -18.38 13.22
N TRP A 97 18.20 -18.90 12.53
CA TRP A 97 17.16 -18.11 11.85
C TRP A 97 16.45 -17.12 12.78
N TRP A 98 16.21 -17.49 14.03
CA TRP A 98 15.56 -16.66 15.04
C TRP A 98 16.41 -15.45 15.46
N ALA A 99 17.72 -15.48 15.32
CA ALA A 99 18.61 -14.33 15.56
C ALA A 99 18.79 -13.49 14.28
N ALA A 100 18.80 -14.13 13.11
CA ALA A 100 18.94 -13.45 11.83
C ALA A 100 17.73 -12.58 11.50
N ILE A 101 16.49 -13.01 11.81
CA ILE A 101 15.28 -12.22 11.56
C ILE A 101 15.34 -10.84 12.25
N PRO A 102 15.49 -10.71 13.59
CA PRO A 102 15.55 -9.40 14.22
C PRO A 102 16.75 -8.57 13.75
N ALA A 103 17.88 -9.19 13.46
CA ALA A 103 19.03 -8.49 12.90
C ALA A 103 18.73 -7.91 11.51
N CYS A 104 18.08 -8.65 10.63
CA CYS A 104 17.63 -8.17 9.33
C CYS A 104 16.60 -7.04 9.46
N LEU A 105 15.65 -7.13 10.39
CA LEU A 105 14.69 -6.05 10.67
C LEU A 105 15.41 -4.79 11.17
N LEU A 106 16.43 -4.93 12.02
CA LEU A 106 17.26 -3.82 12.46
C LEU A 106 18.04 -3.18 11.31
N VAL A 107 18.65 -3.98 10.42
CA VAL A 107 19.30 -3.46 9.21
C VAL A 107 18.29 -2.68 8.35
N GLY A 108 17.08 -3.19 8.16
CA GLY A 108 16.02 -2.47 7.46
C GLY A 108 15.65 -1.15 8.14
N ALA A 109 15.54 -1.15 9.47
CA ALA A 109 15.30 0.07 10.25
C ALA A 109 16.42 1.10 10.08
N LEU A 110 17.70 0.66 10.08
CA LEU A 110 18.86 1.52 9.85
C LEU A 110 18.87 2.10 8.44
N VAL A 111 18.52 1.32 7.41
CA VAL A 111 18.37 1.79 6.04
C VAL A 111 17.27 2.85 5.97
N GLY A 112 16.11 2.57 6.57
CA GLY A 112 15.01 3.55 6.65
C GLY A 112 15.39 4.80 7.43
N ALA A 113 16.16 4.68 8.51
CA ALA A 113 16.67 5.82 9.27
C ALA A 113 17.65 6.66 8.45
N TRP A 114 18.54 6.02 7.70
CA TRP A 114 19.46 6.71 6.79
C TRP A 114 18.72 7.50 5.73
N GLN A 115 17.75 6.92 5.05
CA GLN A 115 16.92 7.63 4.07
C GLN A 115 16.07 8.72 4.72
N GLY A 116 15.42 8.40 5.83
CA GLY A 116 14.59 9.33 6.58
C GLY A 116 15.37 10.55 7.08
N TYR A 117 16.65 10.41 7.40
CA TYR A 117 17.52 11.53 7.79
C TYR A 117 17.71 12.53 6.64
N TRP A 118 18.08 12.06 5.46
CA TRP A 118 18.26 12.92 4.28
C TRP A 118 16.96 13.60 3.87
N ILE A 119 15.83 12.91 3.97
CA ILE A 119 14.52 13.45 3.58
C ILE A 119 14.01 14.46 4.62
N ALA A 120 13.99 14.05 5.89
CA ALA A 120 13.31 14.83 6.93
C ALA A 120 14.16 15.96 7.51
N TYR A 121 15.46 15.77 7.66
CA TYR A 121 16.33 16.74 8.33
C TYR A 121 17.18 17.54 7.36
N VAL A 122 17.70 16.94 6.31
CA VAL A 122 18.46 17.66 5.27
C VAL A 122 17.52 18.34 4.29
N GLY A 123 16.31 17.77 4.04
CA GLY A 123 15.29 18.37 3.18
C GLY A 123 15.40 18.00 1.71
N ILE A 124 16.14 16.92 1.39
CA ILE A 124 16.20 16.42 0.01
C ILE A 124 14.85 15.75 -0.35
N PRO A 125 14.28 16.03 -1.53
CA PRO A 125 13.04 15.41 -1.96
C PRO A 125 13.10 13.87 -1.88
N ALA A 126 12.04 13.26 -1.34
CA ALA A 126 12.03 11.82 -1.06
C ALA A 126 12.32 10.96 -2.30
N PHE A 127 11.78 11.33 -3.48
CA PHE A 127 12.00 10.56 -4.69
C PHE A 127 13.49 10.52 -5.11
N ILE A 128 14.27 11.60 -4.84
CA ILE A 128 15.70 11.65 -5.15
C ILE A 128 16.48 10.72 -4.22
N VAL A 129 16.21 10.81 -2.90
CA VAL A 129 16.89 9.97 -1.90
C VAL A 129 16.58 8.51 -2.13
N THR A 130 15.32 8.17 -2.38
CA THR A 130 14.89 6.77 -2.57
C THR A 130 15.32 6.20 -3.92
N LEU A 131 15.39 7.03 -4.99
CA LEU A 131 15.97 6.63 -6.26
C LEU A 131 17.47 6.31 -6.11
N ALA A 132 18.22 7.17 -5.42
CA ALA A 132 19.62 6.89 -5.08
C ALA A 132 19.73 5.63 -4.22
N GLY A 133 18.86 5.48 -3.21
CA GLY A 133 18.76 4.29 -2.36
C GLY A 133 18.48 3.02 -3.17
N MET A 134 17.58 3.09 -4.14
CA MET A 134 17.30 1.97 -5.05
C MET A 134 18.57 1.48 -5.75
N LEU A 135 19.38 2.38 -6.30
CA LEU A 135 20.64 2.02 -6.97
C LEU A 135 21.70 1.50 -5.98
N ILE A 136 21.84 2.15 -4.83
CA ILE A 136 22.80 1.76 -3.80
C ILE A 136 22.49 0.34 -3.30
N PHE A 137 21.24 0.08 -2.85
CA PHE A 137 20.88 -1.23 -2.28
C PHE A 137 20.79 -2.31 -3.36
N ARG A 138 20.51 -1.97 -4.62
CA ARG A 138 20.66 -2.89 -5.74
C ARG A 138 22.13 -3.30 -5.92
N GLY A 139 23.05 -2.33 -5.94
CA GLY A 139 24.49 -2.58 -6.03
C GLY A 139 25.01 -3.40 -4.84
N LEU A 140 24.58 -3.04 -3.61
CA LEU A 140 24.94 -3.80 -2.41
C LEU A 140 24.42 -5.24 -2.44
N THR A 141 23.24 -5.49 -2.98
CA THR A 141 22.71 -6.85 -3.19
C THR A 141 23.65 -7.67 -4.07
N LEU A 142 24.06 -7.13 -5.21
CA LEU A 142 24.96 -7.81 -6.15
C LEU A 142 26.35 -8.08 -5.53
N ILE A 143 26.91 -7.10 -4.81
CA ILE A 143 28.19 -7.22 -4.10
C ILE A 143 28.10 -8.30 -3.02
N THR A 144 27.05 -8.25 -2.18
CA THR A 144 26.86 -9.20 -1.06
C THR A 144 26.69 -10.63 -1.56
N LEU A 145 25.94 -10.82 -2.63
CA LEU A 145 25.72 -12.13 -3.25
C LEU A 145 26.82 -12.56 -4.22
N LYS A 146 27.76 -11.68 -4.56
CA LYS A 146 28.80 -11.93 -5.59
C LYS A 146 28.17 -12.39 -6.92
N ASN A 147 27.01 -11.86 -7.27
CA ASN A 147 26.19 -12.22 -8.44
C ASN A 147 25.72 -13.70 -8.45
N GLN A 148 25.76 -14.40 -7.32
CA GLN A 148 25.33 -15.79 -7.18
C GLN A 148 24.14 -15.87 -6.23
N GLN A 149 23.29 -16.88 -6.41
CA GLN A 149 22.24 -17.13 -5.43
C GLN A 149 22.78 -17.86 -4.21
N ILE A 150 22.25 -17.54 -3.02
CA ILE A 150 22.54 -18.24 -1.77
C ILE A 150 21.32 -19.11 -1.42
N THR A 151 21.54 -20.41 -1.32
CA THR A 151 20.51 -21.45 -1.06
C THR A 151 21.21 -22.70 -0.49
N PRO A 152 20.52 -23.62 0.23
CA PRO A 152 19.15 -23.53 0.75
C PRO A 152 19.06 -22.83 2.10
N PHE A 153 17.88 -22.35 2.46
CA PHE A 153 17.57 -21.88 3.79
C PHE A 153 17.01 -23.00 4.70
N PRO A 154 17.15 -22.89 6.04
CA PRO A 154 16.58 -23.85 6.97
C PRO A 154 15.05 -23.91 6.86
N ALA A 155 14.48 -25.08 7.21
CA ALA A 155 13.06 -25.36 7.04
C ALA A 155 12.16 -24.39 7.81
N GLU A 156 12.62 -23.96 8.98
CA GLU A 156 11.89 -23.05 9.87
C GLU A 156 11.76 -21.64 9.25
N LEU A 157 12.81 -21.15 8.60
CA LEU A 157 12.72 -19.87 7.88
C LEU A 157 11.81 -20.02 6.66
N ARG A 158 11.92 -21.12 5.90
CA ARG A 158 11.06 -21.37 4.74
C ARG A 158 9.58 -21.39 5.11
N ALA A 159 9.25 -21.86 6.32
CA ALA A 159 7.90 -21.87 6.83
C ALA A 159 7.31 -20.46 6.94
N LEU A 160 8.11 -19.42 7.20
CA LEU A 160 7.64 -18.03 7.23
C LEU A 160 7.02 -17.57 5.90
N GLY A 161 7.62 -17.97 4.77
CA GLY A 161 7.19 -17.53 3.43
C GLY A 161 6.28 -18.51 2.68
N GLY A 162 6.34 -19.81 3.01
CA GLY A 162 5.60 -20.85 2.28
C GLY A 162 5.03 -21.97 3.16
N GLY A 163 5.16 -21.85 4.50
CA GLY A 163 4.62 -22.82 5.45
C GLY A 163 3.14 -22.59 5.73
N PHE A 164 2.52 -23.61 6.33
CA PHE A 164 1.12 -23.63 6.72
C PHE A 164 1.00 -23.89 8.20
N LEU A 165 -0.11 -23.50 8.80
CA LEU A 165 -0.41 -23.86 10.18
C LEU A 165 -0.55 -25.39 10.30
N PRO A 166 -0.24 -25.97 11.49
CA PRO A 166 -0.31 -27.41 11.70
C PRO A 166 -1.76 -27.90 11.57
N ASP A 167 -1.93 -29.03 10.87
CA ASP A 167 -3.23 -29.69 10.78
C ASP A 167 -3.56 -30.40 12.11
N ILE A 168 -4.66 -29.93 12.76
CA ILE A 168 -5.15 -30.50 14.03
C ILE A 168 -5.83 -31.85 13.80
N SER A 169 -6.33 -32.12 12.60
CA SER A 169 -7.04 -33.36 12.25
C SER A 169 -6.11 -34.55 11.97
N GLY A 170 -4.80 -34.32 11.93
CA GLY A 170 -3.84 -35.38 11.60
C GLY A 170 -3.97 -35.93 10.18
N GLY A 171 -4.51 -35.15 9.23
CA GLY A 171 -4.67 -35.56 7.83
C GLY A 171 -5.88 -36.48 7.56
N THR A 172 -6.77 -36.66 8.53
CA THR A 172 -7.94 -37.56 8.41
C THR A 172 -9.17 -36.91 7.81
N SER A 173 -9.21 -35.57 7.71
CA SER A 173 -10.37 -34.83 7.19
C SER A 173 -10.09 -34.19 5.83
N VAL A 174 -11.16 -34.03 5.04
CA VAL A 174 -11.13 -33.33 3.74
C VAL A 174 -10.87 -31.83 3.89
N LEU A 175 -11.22 -31.26 5.05
CA LEU A 175 -11.06 -29.85 5.38
C LEU A 175 -10.10 -29.69 6.56
N GLU A 176 -9.25 -28.70 6.47
CA GLU A 176 -8.35 -28.31 7.55
C GLU A 176 -9.14 -27.49 8.61
N TRP A 177 -9.44 -28.13 9.76
CA TRP A 177 -10.33 -27.58 10.79
C TRP A 177 -9.79 -26.32 11.47
N LEU A 178 -8.48 -26.20 11.66
CA LEU A 178 -7.91 -25.00 12.26
C LEU A 178 -8.21 -23.75 11.38
N THR A 179 -8.10 -23.91 10.07
CA THR A 179 -8.45 -22.85 9.11
C THR A 179 -9.94 -22.49 9.17
N VAL A 180 -10.82 -23.50 9.27
CA VAL A 180 -12.26 -23.26 9.42
C VAL A 180 -12.56 -22.48 10.70
N ILE A 181 -11.96 -22.86 11.83
CA ILE A 181 -12.15 -22.18 13.12
C ILE A 181 -11.63 -20.74 13.07
N LEU A 182 -10.43 -20.53 12.51
CA LEU A 182 -9.86 -19.19 12.39
C LEU A 182 -10.68 -18.30 11.46
N GLY A 183 -11.11 -18.81 10.30
CA GLY A 183 -11.91 -18.07 9.34
C GLY A 183 -13.32 -17.75 9.85
N ALA A 184 -13.98 -18.71 10.50
CA ALA A 184 -15.26 -18.49 11.15
C ALA A 184 -15.12 -17.46 12.31
N GLY A 185 -14.09 -17.59 13.14
CA GLY A 185 -13.77 -16.65 14.22
C GLY A 185 -13.52 -15.23 13.69
N ALA A 186 -12.74 -15.09 12.62
CA ALA A 186 -12.49 -13.81 11.96
C ALA A 186 -13.79 -13.21 11.39
N THR A 187 -14.64 -14.03 10.76
CA THR A 187 -15.95 -13.60 10.25
C THR A 187 -16.85 -13.09 11.37
N VAL A 188 -16.95 -13.84 12.47
CA VAL A 188 -17.72 -13.42 13.66
C VAL A 188 -17.17 -12.13 14.26
N ALA A 189 -15.85 -11.99 14.37
CA ALA A 189 -15.21 -10.76 14.87
C ALA A 189 -15.55 -9.55 14.00
N LEU A 190 -15.51 -9.68 12.67
CA LEU A 190 -15.91 -8.62 11.74
C LEU A 190 -17.41 -8.26 11.87
N LEU A 191 -18.28 -9.25 12.03
CA LEU A 191 -19.71 -9.02 12.26
C LEU A 191 -19.95 -8.24 13.57
N ILE A 192 -19.28 -8.65 14.65
CA ILE A 192 -19.36 -7.97 15.95
C ILE A 192 -18.87 -6.53 15.83
N GLN A 193 -17.74 -6.30 15.14
CA GLN A 193 -17.19 -4.97 14.93
C GLN A 193 -18.16 -4.08 14.14
N ALA A 194 -18.72 -4.58 13.03
CA ALA A 194 -19.69 -3.86 12.22
C ALA A 194 -20.96 -3.48 13.02
N LEU A 195 -21.47 -4.41 13.83
CA LEU A 195 -22.62 -4.16 14.71
C LEU A 195 -22.29 -3.14 15.80
N LYS A 196 -21.11 -3.22 16.44
CA LYS A 196 -20.65 -2.25 17.45
C LYS A 196 -20.53 -0.85 16.85
N GLU A 197 -19.90 -0.73 15.68
CA GLU A 197 -19.76 0.56 15.00
C GLU A 197 -21.12 1.18 14.69
N ARG A 198 -22.06 0.39 14.14
CA ARG A 198 -23.43 0.84 13.90
C ARG A 198 -24.15 1.27 15.17
N ARG A 199 -24.00 0.51 16.29
CA ARG A 199 -24.59 0.86 17.59
C ARG A 199 -24.02 2.18 18.12
N ILE A 200 -22.70 2.38 18.01
CA ILE A 200 -22.04 3.63 18.44
C ILE A 200 -22.53 4.81 17.61
N ARG A 201 -22.58 4.70 16.27
CA ARG A 201 -23.09 5.76 15.39
C ARG A 201 -24.52 6.18 15.76
N ARG A 202 -25.40 5.19 16.00
CA ARG A 202 -26.78 5.46 16.44
C ARG A 202 -26.86 6.10 17.82
N LYS A 203 -25.98 5.70 18.75
CA LYS A 203 -25.97 6.26 20.11
C LYS A 203 -25.59 7.74 20.15
N PHE A 204 -24.77 8.18 19.20
CA PHE A 204 -24.29 9.56 19.10
C PHE A 204 -24.98 10.35 17.96
N ASP A 205 -26.13 9.89 17.47
CA ASP A 205 -26.91 10.51 16.39
C ASP A 205 -26.07 10.87 15.15
N LEU A 206 -25.01 10.08 14.89
CA LEU A 206 -24.20 10.23 13.69
C LEU A 206 -24.91 9.58 12.50
N GLU A 207 -24.70 10.14 11.31
CA GLU A 207 -25.22 9.57 10.06
C GLU A 207 -24.88 8.07 9.98
N SER A 208 -25.91 7.24 9.96
CA SER A 208 -25.78 5.79 9.84
C SER A 208 -26.25 5.33 8.46
N GLU A 209 -25.54 4.35 7.92
CA GLU A 209 -25.92 3.72 6.65
C GLU A 209 -27.37 3.16 6.75
N PRO A 210 -28.17 3.24 5.68
CA PRO A 210 -29.48 2.59 5.62
C PRO A 210 -29.38 1.12 5.99
N LEU A 211 -30.37 0.60 6.74
CA LEU A 211 -30.32 -0.77 7.28
C LEU A 211 -30.12 -1.81 6.18
N VAL A 212 -30.80 -1.65 5.06
CA VAL A 212 -30.72 -2.56 3.91
C VAL A 212 -29.29 -2.62 3.37
N TRP A 213 -28.67 -1.47 3.17
CA TRP A 213 -27.28 -1.39 2.69
C TRP A 213 -26.29 -1.99 3.68
N PHE A 214 -26.45 -1.70 4.98
CA PHE A 214 -25.63 -2.30 6.02
C PHE A 214 -25.70 -3.83 6.01
N VAL A 215 -26.90 -4.40 5.91
CA VAL A 215 -27.11 -5.85 5.88
C VAL A 215 -26.47 -6.46 4.62
N ILE A 216 -26.71 -5.88 3.43
CA ILE A 216 -26.16 -6.38 2.18
C ILE A 216 -24.63 -6.35 2.23
N LYS A 217 -24.02 -5.24 2.61
CA LYS A 217 -22.55 -5.08 2.72
C LYS A 217 -21.96 -6.09 3.70
N THR A 218 -22.56 -6.21 4.88
CA THR A 218 -22.05 -7.09 5.94
C THR A 218 -22.22 -8.56 5.58
N ALA A 219 -23.36 -8.95 5.01
CA ALA A 219 -23.61 -10.30 4.53
C ALA A 219 -22.66 -10.67 3.37
N PHE A 220 -22.45 -9.76 2.41
CA PHE A 220 -21.50 -9.96 1.32
C PHE A 220 -20.07 -10.15 1.83
N THR A 221 -19.62 -9.31 2.76
CA THR A 221 -18.28 -9.43 3.36
C THR A 221 -18.12 -10.75 4.12
N ALA A 222 -19.13 -11.15 4.91
CA ALA A 222 -19.12 -12.43 5.62
C ALA A 222 -19.09 -13.62 4.65
N LEU A 223 -19.91 -13.60 3.60
CA LEU A 223 -19.93 -14.64 2.57
C LEU A 223 -18.58 -14.76 1.88
N LEU A 224 -17.98 -13.65 1.47
CA LEU A 224 -16.65 -13.63 0.84
C LEU A 224 -15.58 -14.24 1.76
N MET A 225 -15.58 -13.85 3.04
CA MET A 225 -14.66 -14.41 4.04
C MET A 225 -14.84 -15.93 4.22
N LEU A 226 -16.10 -16.41 4.26
CA LEU A 226 -16.38 -17.83 4.37
C LEU A 226 -15.98 -18.61 3.10
N ILE A 227 -16.17 -18.04 1.92
CA ILE A 227 -15.71 -18.63 0.65
C ILE A 227 -14.18 -18.77 0.64
N ILE A 228 -13.45 -17.69 1.00
CA ILE A 228 -11.98 -17.73 1.07
C ILE A 228 -11.53 -18.76 2.11
N THR A 229 -12.18 -18.79 3.28
CA THR A 229 -11.89 -19.76 4.35
C THR A 229 -12.07 -21.20 3.85
N PHE A 230 -13.19 -21.47 3.15
CA PHE A 230 -13.46 -22.78 2.57
C PHE A 230 -12.41 -23.19 1.52
N LEU A 231 -12.04 -22.27 0.62
CA LEU A 231 -11.02 -22.52 -0.40
C LEU A 231 -9.64 -22.82 0.24
N LEU A 232 -9.23 -22.08 1.26
CA LEU A 232 -7.98 -22.33 1.98
C LEU A 232 -8.02 -23.66 2.73
N ALA A 233 -9.12 -23.94 3.43
CA ALA A 233 -9.30 -25.18 4.20
C ALA A 233 -9.35 -26.43 3.29
N SER A 234 -9.80 -26.29 2.05
CA SER A 234 -9.89 -27.39 1.06
C SER A 234 -8.55 -27.75 0.41
N TYR A 235 -7.46 -27.01 0.70
CA TYR A 235 -6.14 -27.34 0.13
C TYR A 235 -5.14 -27.74 1.23
N ARG A 236 -4.40 -26.80 1.79
CA ARG A 236 -3.36 -27.05 2.82
C ARG A 236 -3.59 -26.24 4.09
N GLY A 237 -4.73 -25.57 4.18
CA GLY A 237 -5.07 -24.73 5.30
C GLY A 237 -4.48 -23.31 5.20
N THR A 238 -4.41 -22.63 6.35
CA THR A 238 -3.98 -21.23 6.43
C THR A 238 -2.47 -21.10 6.29
N PRO A 239 -1.96 -20.36 5.27
CA PRO A 239 -0.54 -20.04 5.17
C PRO A 239 -0.08 -19.18 6.37
N ILE A 240 1.10 -19.45 6.91
CA ILE A 240 1.67 -18.66 8.02
C ILE A 240 1.78 -17.18 7.65
N VAL A 241 2.16 -16.90 6.40
CA VAL A 241 2.27 -15.50 5.90
C VAL A 241 0.92 -14.76 5.93
N LEU A 242 -0.22 -15.46 5.79
CA LEU A 242 -1.54 -14.83 5.92
C LEU A 242 -1.81 -14.38 7.35
N VAL A 243 -1.35 -15.14 8.34
CA VAL A 243 -1.42 -14.74 9.77
C VAL A 243 -0.56 -13.50 10.01
N VAL A 244 0.67 -13.47 9.47
CA VAL A 244 1.55 -12.28 9.54
C VAL A 244 0.86 -11.06 8.91
N LEU A 245 0.28 -11.22 7.71
CA LEU A 245 -0.47 -10.16 7.05
C LEU A 245 -1.67 -9.68 7.87
N ALA A 246 -2.45 -10.59 8.44
CA ALA A 246 -3.59 -10.24 9.28
C ALA A 246 -3.17 -9.41 10.50
N VAL A 247 -2.10 -9.82 11.19
CA VAL A 247 -1.52 -9.06 12.32
C VAL A 247 -1.07 -7.67 11.86
N LEU A 248 -0.35 -7.57 10.74
CA LEU A 248 0.10 -6.29 10.19
C LEU A 248 -1.09 -5.39 9.83
N VAL A 249 -2.09 -5.90 9.12
CA VAL A 249 -3.28 -5.12 8.73
C VAL A 249 -4.01 -4.58 9.96
N ILE A 250 -4.21 -5.40 10.98
CA ILE A 250 -4.86 -4.98 12.22
C ILE A 250 -4.01 -3.91 12.94
N ALA A 251 -2.71 -4.18 13.12
CA ALA A 251 -1.80 -3.27 13.82
C ALA A 251 -1.68 -1.91 13.10
N TYR A 252 -1.48 -1.93 11.78
CA TYR A 252 -1.31 -0.70 11.00
C TYR A 252 -2.62 0.05 10.76
N THR A 253 -3.75 -0.63 10.67
CA THR A 253 -5.07 0.02 10.67
C THR A 253 -5.33 0.73 11.99
N ALA A 254 -5.04 0.06 13.11
CA ALA A 254 -5.14 0.68 14.44
C ALA A 254 -4.14 1.85 14.59
N LEU A 255 -2.90 1.70 14.13
CA LEU A 255 -1.89 2.75 14.14
C LEU A 255 -2.35 3.98 13.36
N MET A 256 -2.87 3.80 12.15
CA MET A 256 -3.27 4.93 11.30
C MET A 256 -4.56 5.61 11.79
N ASN A 257 -5.53 4.85 12.29
CA ASN A 257 -6.84 5.39 12.65
C ASN A 257 -6.88 5.91 14.11
N ASN A 258 -6.16 5.27 15.04
CA ASN A 258 -6.34 5.51 16.46
C ASN A 258 -5.15 6.22 17.13
N SER A 259 -3.98 6.33 16.47
CA SER A 259 -2.80 6.93 17.09
C SER A 259 -2.61 8.41 16.71
N VAL A 260 -1.82 9.10 17.50
CA VAL A 260 -1.34 10.46 17.21
C VAL A 260 -0.47 10.45 15.94
N PHE A 261 0.34 9.40 15.76
CA PHE A 261 1.20 9.26 14.59
C PHE A 261 0.40 9.19 13.28
N GLY A 262 -0.68 8.40 13.24
CA GLY A 262 -1.56 8.34 12.07
C GLY A 262 -2.21 9.70 11.76
N ARG A 263 -2.77 10.37 12.76
CA ARG A 263 -3.36 11.70 12.58
C ARG A 263 -2.36 12.72 12.05
N HIS A 264 -1.12 12.72 12.57
CA HIS A 264 -0.05 13.60 12.09
C HIS A 264 0.34 13.27 10.64
N THR A 265 0.39 12.00 10.27
CA THR A 265 0.69 11.55 8.91
C THR A 265 -0.36 12.09 7.92
N TYR A 266 -1.65 11.97 8.23
CA TYR A 266 -2.72 12.54 7.40
C TYR A 266 -2.66 14.08 7.35
N ALA A 267 -2.36 14.74 8.47
CA ALA A 267 -2.25 16.20 8.51
C ALA A 267 -1.10 16.72 7.63
N ILE A 268 0.07 16.07 7.68
CA ILE A 268 1.25 16.40 6.85
C ILE A 268 0.90 16.29 5.36
N GLY A 269 0.29 15.19 4.96
CA GLY A 269 -0.07 14.98 3.56
C GLY A 269 -1.23 15.86 3.08
N GLY A 270 -2.11 16.30 3.98
CA GLY A 270 -3.19 17.23 3.66
C GLY A 270 -2.68 18.65 3.41
N ASN A 271 -1.90 19.19 4.33
CA ASN A 271 -1.24 20.48 4.19
C ASN A 271 -0.04 20.59 5.15
N LEU A 272 1.17 20.48 4.61
CA LEU A 272 2.40 20.50 5.37
C LEU A 272 2.56 21.80 6.19
N HIS A 273 2.31 22.97 5.59
CA HIS A 273 2.45 24.25 6.28
C HIS A 273 1.43 24.41 7.42
N ALA A 274 0.18 24.02 7.20
CA ALA A 274 -0.82 24.05 8.25
C ALA A 274 -0.48 23.09 9.40
N ALA A 275 0.08 21.92 9.10
CA ALA A 275 0.55 20.97 10.09
C ALA A 275 1.70 21.53 10.92
N GLU A 276 2.66 22.22 10.32
CA GLU A 276 3.77 22.89 11.01
C GLU A 276 3.27 24.01 11.92
N LEU A 277 2.39 24.87 11.42
CA LEU A 277 1.79 25.95 12.21
C LEU A 277 0.94 25.42 13.38
N SER A 278 0.38 24.21 13.26
CA SER A 278 -0.32 23.53 14.34
C SER A 278 0.60 22.83 15.35
N GLY A 279 1.93 23.01 15.25
CA GLY A 279 2.92 22.48 16.17
C GLY A 279 3.28 21.01 15.95
N ILE A 280 2.90 20.41 14.82
CA ILE A 280 3.29 19.04 14.49
C ILE A 280 4.78 19.02 14.14
N LYS A 281 5.53 18.10 14.77
CA LYS A 281 6.96 17.89 14.47
C LYS A 281 7.11 17.09 13.16
N THR A 282 6.85 17.75 12.01
CA THR A 282 6.77 17.13 10.68
C THR A 282 8.02 16.33 10.34
N LYS A 283 9.22 16.86 10.62
CA LYS A 283 10.51 16.17 10.41
C LYS A 283 10.60 14.83 11.17
N ALA A 284 10.17 14.80 12.44
CA ALA A 284 10.22 13.58 13.24
C ALA A 284 9.19 12.53 12.77
N VAL A 285 8.03 12.97 12.29
CA VAL A 285 7.01 12.07 11.74
C VAL A 285 7.51 11.45 10.41
N THR A 286 8.02 12.27 9.50
CA THR A 286 8.59 11.82 8.22
C THR A 286 9.76 10.85 8.46
N PHE A 287 10.68 11.17 9.37
CA PHE A 287 11.78 10.26 9.73
C PHE A 287 11.26 8.88 10.18
N ARG A 288 10.29 8.85 11.11
CA ARG A 288 9.70 7.61 11.61
C ARG A 288 8.96 6.83 10.52
N LEU A 289 8.34 7.50 9.55
CA LEU A 289 7.71 6.86 8.39
C LEU A 289 8.71 6.07 7.57
N PHE A 290 9.87 6.64 7.26
CA PHE A 290 10.91 5.95 6.50
C PHE A 290 11.58 4.83 7.30
N VAL A 291 11.80 5.01 8.61
CA VAL A 291 12.27 3.91 9.49
C VAL A 291 11.29 2.73 9.44
N ASN A 292 9.99 3.02 9.60
CA ASN A 292 8.96 2.00 9.52
C ASN A 292 8.90 1.33 8.15
N MET A 293 9.05 2.11 7.07
CA MET A 293 9.08 1.56 5.71
C MET A 293 10.26 0.61 5.50
N GLY A 294 11.45 0.96 6.04
CA GLY A 294 12.63 0.09 6.03
C GLY A 294 12.41 -1.23 6.76
N VAL A 295 11.71 -1.21 7.91
CA VAL A 295 11.35 -2.44 8.65
C VAL A 295 10.39 -3.31 7.83
N LEU A 296 9.36 -2.73 7.21
CA LEU A 296 8.42 -3.48 6.37
C LEU A 296 9.09 -4.02 5.10
N ALA A 297 10.02 -3.26 4.49
CA ALA A 297 10.81 -3.73 3.36
C ALA A 297 11.70 -4.92 3.77
N ALA A 298 12.29 -4.89 4.97
CA ALA A 298 13.05 -6.01 5.49
C ALA A 298 12.17 -7.25 5.72
N LEU A 299 11.00 -7.08 6.31
CA LEU A 299 10.07 -8.19 6.51
C LEU A 299 9.59 -8.78 5.16
N ALA A 300 9.28 -7.93 4.19
CA ALA A 300 8.90 -8.38 2.85
C ALA A 300 10.04 -9.15 2.16
N GLY A 301 11.29 -8.67 2.30
CA GLY A 301 12.48 -9.35 1.80
C GLY A 301 12.71 -10.71 2.44
N LEU A 302 12.55 -10.83 3.75
CA LEU A 302 12.63 -12.11 4.48
C LEU A 302 11.56 -13.09 4.02
N VAL A 303 10.29 -12.66 3.92
CA VAL A 303 9.17 -13.49 3.46
C VAL A 303 9.39 -13.96 2.02
N PHE A 304 9.83 -13.07 1.14
CA PHE A 304 10.11 -13.39 -0.26
C PHE A 304 11.24 -14.42 -0.39
N THR A 305 12.37 -14.18 0.29
CA THR A 305 13.56 -15.06 0.30
C THR A 305 13.23 -16.41 0.91
N ALA A 306 12.48 -16.42 2.02
CA ALA A 306 11.99 -17.63 2.67
C ALA A 306 11.11 -18.48 1.72
N ARG A 307 10.20 -17.84 0.99
CA ARG A 307 9.34 -18.52 0.02
C ARG A 307 10.13 -19.13 -1.14
N LEU A 308 11.07 -18.39 -1.71
CA LEU A 308 11.89 -18.87 -2.82
C LEU A 308 12.96 -19.87 -2.37
N ASN A 309 13.18 -20.04 -1.06
CA ASN A 309 14.28 -20.82 -0.52
C ASN A 309 15.66 -20.36 -1.03
N SER A 310 15.77 -19.13 -1.48
CA SER A 310 17.00 -18.56 -2.03
C SER A 310 17.03 -17.04 -1.96
N ALA A 311 18.20 -16.47 -1.71
CA ALA A 311 18.49 -15.07 -1.95
C ALA A 311 19.07 -14.91 -3.35
N GLN A 312 18.45 -14.09 -4.17
CA GLN A 312 18.77 -13.97 -5.61
C GLN A 312 19.26 -12.56 -5.95
N PRO A 313 20.23 -12.41 -6.89
CA PRO A 313 20.71 -11.11 -7.37
C PRO A 313 19.60 -10.20 -7.91
N ALA A 314 18.59 -10.76 -8.58
CA ALA A 314 17.44 -10.04 -9.11
C ALA A 314 16.30 -9.88 -8.08
N GLY A 315 16.49 -10.33 -6.82
CA GLY A 315 15.48 -10.24 -5.77
C GLY A 315 15.05 -8.80 -5.54
N GLY A 316 13.74 -8.58 -5.37
CA GLY A 316 13.18 -7.25 -5.11
C GLY A 316 12.99 -6.36 -6.34
N THR A 317 13.31 -6.83 -7.57
CA THR A 317 13.13 -6.01 -8.79
C THR A 317 11.66 -5.77 -9.09
N GLY A 318 11.26 -4.48 -9.20
CA GLY A 318 9.90 -4.09 -9.53
C GLY A 318 8.91 -4.12 -8.36
N PHE A 319 9.32 -4.52 -7.14
CA PHE A 319 8.43 -4.55 -5.97
C PHE A 319 7.94 -3.16 -5.59
N GLU A 320 8.77 -2.14 -5.79
CA GLU A 320 8.42 -0.73 -5.61
C GLU A 320 7.23 -0.36 -6.48
N LEU A 321 7.23 -0.74 -7.75
CA LEU A 321 6.15 -0.43 -8.68
C LEU A 321 4.85 -1.14 -8.30
N ASP A 322 4.93 -2.42 -7.95
CA ASP A 322 3.77 -3.20 -7.51
C ASP A 322 3.15 -2.64 -6.22
N SER A 323 3.98 -2.20 -5.25
CA SER A 323 3.50 -1.63 -3.99
C SER A 323 2.93 -0.21 -4.14
N ILE A 324 3.51 0.62 -5.02
CA ILE A 324 2.97 1.93 -5.39
C ILE A 324 1.63 1.77 -6.12
N ALA A 325 1.57 0.85 -7.10
CA ALA A 325 0.34 0.54 -7.81
C ALA A 325 -0.75 0.06 -6.84
N ALA A 326 -0.42 -0.84 -5.91
CA ALA A 326 -1.33 -1.31 -4.87
C ALA A 326 -1.91 -0.16 -4.03
N ALA A 327 -1.08 0.80 -3.62
CA ALA A 327 -1.53 1.96 -2.84
C ALA A 327 -2.44 2.88 -3.65
N PHE A 328 -2.10 3.20 -4.92
CA PHE A 328 -2.92 4.09 -5.76
C PHE A 328 -4.21 3.43 -6.21
N ILE A 329 -4.18 2.20 -6.69
CA ILE A 329 -5.38 1.42 -7.03
C ILE A 329 -6.27 1.27 -5.79
N GLY A 330 -5.65 1.11 -4.61
CA GLY A 330 -6.31 1.08 -3.30
C GLY A 330 -6.89 2.43 -2.84
N GLY A 331 -6.79 3.49 -3.65
CA GLY A 331 -7.41 4.78 -3.42
C GLY A 331 -6.57 5.78 -2.62
N ALA A 332 -5.26 5.59 -2.51
CA ALA A 332 -4.38 6.65 -2.02
C ALA A 332 -4.30 7.80 -3.04
N ALA A 333 -4.31 9.04 -2.57
CA ALA A 333 -4.20 10.19 -3.45
C ALA A 333 -2.74 10.55 -3.73
N VAL A 334 -2.42 10.83 -4.99
CA VAL A 334 -1.07 11.28 -5.41
C VAL A 334 -0.64 12.56 -4.68
N THR A 335 -1.60 13.41 -4.32
CA THR A 335 -1.35 14.66 -3.58
C THR A 335 -1.10 14.47 -2.09
N GLY A 336 -1.23 13.25 -1.56
CA GLY A 336 -1.18 12.96 -0.13
C GLY A 336 -2.51 13.22 0.60
N GLY A 337 -2.51 12.99 1.90
CA GLY A 337 -3.64 13.24 2.82
C GLY A 337 -4.80 12.26 2.74
N ILE A 338 -4.85 11.39 1.74
CA ILE A 338 -5.93 10.43 1.52
C ILE A 338 -5.35 9.05 1.23
N GLY A 339 -5.91 8.02 1.87
CA GLY A 339 -5.53 6.63 1.71
C GLY A 339 -5.93 5.81 2.93
N THR A 340 -5.98 4.50 2.79
CA THR A 340 -6.25 3.57 3.92
C THR A 340 -5.46 2.30 3.75
N VAL A 341 -5.07 1.66 4.86
CA VAL A 341 -4.40 0.36 4.85
C VAL A 341 -5.28 -0.69 4.16
N ALA A 342 -6.58 -0.71 4.47
CA ALA A 342 -7.53 -1.64 3.84
C ALA A 342 -7.62 -1.42 2.32
N GLY A 343 -7.63 -0.15 1.87
CA GLY A 343 -7.60 0.18 0.44
C GLY A 343 -6.34 -0.37 -0.23
N ALA A 344 -5.16 -0.13 0.34
CA ALA A 344 -3.90 -0.64 -0.18
C ALA A 344 -3.87 -2.18 -0.25
N MET A 345 -4.49 -2.87 0.72
CA MET A 345 -4.63 -4.33 0.69
C MET A 345 -5.47 -4.79 -0.49
N ILE A 346 -6.59 -4.13 -0.76
CA ILE A 346 -7.44 -4.45 -1.92
C ILE A 346 -6.68 -4.17 -3.22
N GLY A 347 -5.99 -3.03 -3.32
CA GLY A 347 -5.14 -2.72 -4.47
C GLY A 347 -4.01 -3.74 -4.66
N GLY A 348 -3.39 -4.20 -3.56
CA GLY A 348 -2.39 -5.27 -3.58
C GLY A 348 -2.96 -6.62 -4.02
N LEU A 349 -4.19 -6.94 -3.64
CA LEU A 349 -4.89 -8.14 -4.13
C LEU A 349 -5.21 -8.02 -5.63
N ILE A 350 -5.61 -6.84 -6.12
CA ILE A 350 -5.80 -6.59 -7.55
C ILE A 350 -4.49 -6.86 -8.31
N MET A 351 -3.36 -6.31 -7.84
CA MET A 351 -2.05 -6.58 -8.43
C MET A 351 -1.68 -8.06 -8.36
N GLY A 352 -2.00 -8.73 -7.24
CA GLY A 352 -1.79 -10.16 -7.06
C GLY A 352 -2.59 -11.00 -8.06
N VAL A 353 -3.88 -10.69 -8.26
CA VAL A 353 -4.74 -11.36 -9.25
C VAL A 353 -4.23 -11.13 -10.67
N LEU A 354 -3.80 -9.90 -11.00
CA LEU A 354 -3.19 -9.59 -12.28
C LEU A 354 -1.92 -10.42 -12.52
N ASN A 355 -0.98 -10.43 -11.55
CA ASN A 355 0.26 -11.19 -11.65
C ASN A 355 0.00 -12.69 -11.81
N ASN A 356 -0.85 -13.25 -10.96
CA ASN A 356 -1.17 -14.66 -10.94
C ASN A 356 -1.96 -15.07 -12.21
N GLY A 357 -3.01 -14.32 -12.58
CA GLY A 357 -3.83 -14.59 -13.76
C GLY A 357 -3.02 -14.53 -15.07
N MET A 358 -2.16 -13.50 -15.21
CA MET A 358 -1.25 -13.41 -16.37
C MET A 358 -0.26 -14.58 -16.41
N SER A 359 0.24 -15.02 -15.26
CA SER A 359 1.15 -16.17 -15.18
C SER A 359 0.46 -17.48 -15.56
N ILE A 360 -0.81 -17.70 -15.16
CA ILE A 360 -1.60 -18.88 -15.55
C ILE A 360 -1.83 -18.88 -17.07
N LEU A 361 -2.05 -17.71 -17.68
CA LEU A 361 -2.20 -17.56 -19.14
C LEU A 361 -0.88 -17.73 -19.91
N GLY A 362 0.25 -17.95 -19.22
CA GLY A 362 1.56 -18.10 -19.85
C GLY A 362 2.15 -16.81 -20.40
N LEU A 363 1.66 -15.63 -19.97
CA LEU A 363 2.21 -14.35 -20.40
C LEU A 363 3.61 -14.15 -19.78
N GLY A 364 4.58 -13.83 -20.62
CA GLY A 364 5.95 -13.54 -20.22
C GLY A 364 6.04 -12.28 -19.35
N THR A 365 7.15 -12.12 -18.64
CA THR A 365 7.41 -10.97 -17.74
C THR A 365 7.39 -9.62 -18.46
N ASP A 366 7.71 -9.59 -19.74
CA ASP A 366 7.64 -8.44 -20.66
C ASP A 366 6.20 -7.91 -20.80
N TYR A 367 5.26 -8.79 -21.17
CA TYR A 367 3.84 -8.44 -21.25
C TYR A 367 3.24 -8.09 -19.89
N GLN A 368 3.66 -8.80 -18.83
CA GLN A 368 3.20 -8.49 -17.48
C GLN A 368 3.60 -7.06 -17.06
N GLN A 369 4.82 -6.62 -17.32
CA GLN A 369 5.28 -5.27 -17.03
C GLN A 369 4.52 -4.21 -17.84
N LEU A 370 4.30 -4.45 -19.14
CA LEU A 370 3.50 -3.57 -19.99
C LEU A 370 2.09 -3.39 -19.45
N ILE A 371 1.40 -4.48 -19.15
CA ILE A 371 0.01 -4.45 -18.67
C ILE A 371 -0.09 -3.76 -17.29
N LYS A 372 0.83 -4.05 -16.36
CA LYS A 372 0.89 -3.36 -15.06
C LYS A 372 1.08 -1.87 -15.20
N GLY A 373 1.98 -1.43 -16.09
CA GLY A 373 2.20 -0.01 -16.38
C GLY A 373 0.94 0.68 -16.90
N LEU A 374 0.24 0.04 -17.84
CA LEU A 374 -1.03 0.56 -18.36
C LEU A 374 -2.13 0.62 -17.29
N VAL A 375 -2.27 -0.43 -16.47
CA VAL A 375 -3.25 -0.47 -15.37
C VAL A 375 -2.97 0.65 -14.36
N LEU A 376 -1.71 0.86 -13.98
CA LEU A 376 -1.31 1.94 -13.07
C LEU A 376 -1.64 3.32 -13.67
N LEU A 377 -1.29 3.55 -14.94
CA LEU A 377 -1.57 4.80 -15.64
C LEU A 377 -3.07 5.09 -15.70
N LEU A 378 -3.87 4.08 -16.05
CA LEU A 378 -5.33 4.20 -16.11
C LEU A 378 -5.94 4.47 -14.73
N ALA A 379 -5.48 3.77 -13.69
CA ALA A 379 -5.98 3.95 -12.32
C ALA A 379 -5.72 5.38 -11.80
N VAL A 380 -4.49 5.86 -11.96
CA VAL A 380 -4.10 7.23 -11.54
C VAL A 380 -4.77 8.29 -12.42
N GLY A 381 -4.81 8.07 -13.73
CA GLY A 381 -5.47 8.97 -14.67
C GLY A 381 -6.96 9.14 -14.38
N PHE A 382 -7.65 8.05 -14.06
CA PHE A 382 -9.06 8.07 -13.67
C PHE A 382 -9.31 8.82 -12.35
N ASP A 383 -8.43 8.64 -11.35
CA ASP A 383 -8.54 9.38 -10.07
C ASP A 383 -8.40 10.90 -10.29
N ILE A 384 -7.40 11.33 -11.10
CA ILE A 384 -7.19 12.74 -11.44
C ILE A 384 -8.36 13.30 -12.24
N PHE A 385 -8.86 12.55 -13.24
CA PHE A 385 -10.00 12.97 -14.04
C PHE A 385 -11.25 13.18 -13.20
N ASN A 386 -11.56 12.27 -12.29
CA ASN A 386 -12.71 12.38 -11.39
C ASN A 386 -12.56 13.56 -10.41
N LYS A 387 -11.38 13.81 -9.87
CA LYS A 387 -11.10 14.97 -9.02
C LYS A 387 -11.37 16.28 -9.75
N ASN A 388 -10.91 16.40 -10.99
CA ASN A 388 -11.12 17.60 -11.81
C ASN A 388 -12.60 17.84 -12.12
N ARG A 389 -13.38 16.77 -12.27
CA ARG A 389 -14.83 16.85 -12.57
C ARG A 389 -15.69 17.17 -11.34
N SER A 390 -15.26 16.77 -10.15
CA SER A 390 -16.00 17.00 -8.89
C SER A 390 -15.83 18.42 -8.31
N GLY A 391 -15.12 19.33 -9.00
CA GLY A 391 -14.92 20.70 -8.55
C GLY A 391 -14.01 20.87 -7.31
N ASP A 392 -13.52 19.78 -6.74
CA ASP A 392 -12.63 19.76 -5.55
C ASP A 392 -11.15 19.93 -5.96
N GLY A 393 -10.91 20.11 -7.27
CA GLY A 393 -9.60 20.35 -7.89
C GLY A 393 -9.13 21.81 -7.77
N GLY A 394 -9.33 22.44 -6.63
CA GLY A 394 -8.76 23.75 -6.35
C GLY A 394 -7.25 23.71 -6.43
N ASP A 395 -6.69 24.29 -7.50
CA ASP A 395 -5.32 24.77 -7.69
C ASP A 395 -4.40 24.07 -8.68
N LEU A 396 -4.56 22.79 -9.04
CA LEU A 396 -3.72 22.20 -10.08
C LEU A 396 -4.08 22.69 -11.49
N GLY A 397 -5.38 22.90 -11.76
CA GLY A 397 -5.83 23.46 -13.05
C GLY A 397 -5.46 24.93 -13.24
N LYS A 398 -5.20 25.67 -12.15
CA LYS A 398 -4.74 27.06 -12.22
C LYS A 398 -3.22 27.18 -12.42
N ARG A 399 -2.45 26.20 -12.00
CA ARG A 399 -0.99 26.20 -12.20
C ARG A 399 -0.55 25.91 -13.64
N PHE A 400 -1.38 25.21 -14.42
CA PHE A 400 -1.10 24.96 -15.86
C PHE A 400 -1.71 25.98 -16.83
N LYS A 401 -2.57 26.87 -16.37
CA LYS A 401 -2.83 28.10 -17.13
C LYS A 401 -1.62 29.01 -16.93
N LEU A 402 -0.65 28.90 -17.83
CA LEU A 402 0.36 29.92 -18.05
C LEU A 402 -0.34 31.27 -18.00
N LYS A 403 -0.03 32.08 -17.00
CA LYS A 403 -0.39 33.47 -16.94
C LYS A 403 0.28 34.16 -18.12
N THR A 404 -0.38 34.19 -19.26
CA THR A 404 -0.21 35.28 -20.22
C THR A 404 -0.94 36.49 -19.62
N SER A 405 -0.36 37.09 -18.60
CA SER A 405 -0.71 38.43 -18.19
C SER A 405 -0.23 39.33 -19.35
N PRO A 406 -1.09 40.16 -19.95
CA PRO A 406 -0.60 41.20 -20.82
C PRO A 406 0.37 42.08 -20.00
N PRO A 407 1.42 42.64 -20.63
CA PRO A 407 2.32 43.55 -19.95
C PRO A 407 1.54 44.71 -19.37
N PRO A 408 1.94 45.27 -18.20
CA PRO A 408 1.28 46.40 -17.61
C PRO A 408 1.23 47.54 -18.63
N ALA A 409 0.05 48.10 -18.84
CA ALA A 409 -0.10 49.31 -19.67
C ALA A 409 0.83 50.36 -19.14
N GLU A 410 1.67 50.92 -20.02
CA GLU A 410 2.51 52.09 -19.70
C GLU A 410 1.62 53.16 -19.13
N GLU A 411 1.88 53.50 -17.88
CA GLU A 411 1.27 54.64 -17.18
C GLU A 411 1.72 55.90 -17.91
N LYS A 412 0.81 56.51 -18.69
CA LYS A 412 1.06 57.78 -19.35
C LYS A 412 1.47 58.82 -18.31
N ALA A 413 2.73 59.21 -18.35
CA ALA A 413 3.26 60.28 -17.56
C ALA A 413 2.41 61.55 -17.77
N THR A 414 1.79 62.03 -16.72
CA THR A 414 1.11 63.34 -16.64
C THR A 414 2.19 64.44 -16.74
N PRO A 415 2.04 65.44 -17.65
CA PRO A 415 3.03 66.50 -17.75
C PRO A 415 3.03 67.36 -16.47
N ALA A 416 4.22 67.53 -15.88
CA ALA A 416 4.43 68.41 -14.73
C ALA A 416 4.06 69.84 -15.09
N ALA A 417 3.19 70.46 -14.29
CA ALA A 417 2.86 71.88 -14.33
C ALA A 417 4.11 72.71 -13.99
N SER A 418 4.48 73.61 -14.88
CA SER A 418 5.53 74.57 -14.72
C SER A 418 5.11 75.62 -13.66
N GLU A 419 5.67 75.57 -12.47
CA GLU A 419 5.62 76.69 -11.52
C GLU A 419 6.63 77.74 -12.00
N THR A 420 6.08 78.89 -12.42
CA THR A 420 6.82 80.17 -12.58
C THR A 420 7.14 80.74 -11.26
N VAL A 421 8.44 80.82 -10.89
CA VAL A 421 8.93 81.59 -9.75
C VAL A 421 9.11 83.03 -10.16
N GLU A 422 8.22 83.89 -9.73
CA GLU A 422 8.47 85.35 -9.79
C GLU A 422 9.44 85.76 -8.67
N ALA A 423 10.53 86.38 -9.05
CA ALA A 423 11.49 87.05 -8.17
C ALA A 423 10.92 88.41 -7.72
N GLY A 424 10.74 88.58 -6.42
CA GLY A 424 10.42 89.86 -5.75
C GLY A 424 11.59 90.30 -4.92
N VAL A 425 12.25 91.38 -5.34
CA VAL A 425 13.25 92.12 -4.64
C VAL A 425 12.61 92.96 -3.53
N LYS A 426 13.04 92.83 -2.27
CA LYS A 426 13.56 93.86 -1.38
C LYS A 426 14.10 93.27 -0.08
#